data_af604642958d5635d23b6d2b21c0dee1
#
_entry.id   af604642958d5635d23b6d2b21c0dee1
#
_cell.length_a   1.000
_cell.length_b   1.000
_cell.length_c   1.000
_cell.angle_alpha   90.00
_cell.angle_beta   90.00
_cell.angle_gamma   90.00
#
_symmetry.space_group_name_H-M   'P 1'
#
loop_
_entity.id
_entity.type
_entity.pdbx_description
1 polymer ?
#
loop_
_entity_poly.entity_id
_entity_poly.type
_entity_poly.pdbx_seq_one_letter_code
_entity_poly.pdbx_strand_id
1 'polypeptide(L)'
;MFNKVGEKNMKKKFIILICIIFFILVLLAAFLFIYFKTDIIKQNSNMSIAKSRKSYVITEDKNLYNNLNDKDNTLIIFWATWCHYCVEESNDLNEYIKNNPYKSIIVVSHDDNKDEVKNYLEENGYNWFVILDPEKTIRENIDPGSNGIPSSYLLDKDGKIINFHKGKLTTEQFGSFFNGVNI
;
A
#
# COMPACT_ATOMS: atom_id res chain seq x y z
N MET A 1 31.56 -4.97 71.59
CA MET A 1 32.38 -4.66 70.39
C MET A 1 31.97 -5.52 69.17
N PHE A 2 30.70 -5.93 69.06
CA PHE A 2 30.24 -6.95 68.07
C PHE A 2 29.30 -6.44 66.98
N ASN A 3 29.05 -5.15 66.88
CA ASN A 3 27.97 -4.66 65.97
C ASN A 3 28.43 -3.90 64.69
N LYS A 4 29.74 -3.61 64.56
CA LYS A 4 30.27 -2.85 63.41
C LYS A 4 30.49 -3.69 62.13
N VAL A 5 30.73 -5.01 62.28
CA VAL A 5 31.02 -5.89 61.13
C VAL A 5 29.76 -6.22 60.34
N GLY A 6 28.60 -6.44 60.98
CA GLY A 6 27.34 -6.75 60.34
C GLY A 6 26.77 -5.54 59.54
N GLU A 7 26.88 -4.35 60.07
CA GLU A 7 26.42 -3.11 59.44
C GLU A 7 27.18 -2.79 58.17
N LYS A 8 28.50 -3.02 58.18
CA LYS A 8 29.37 -2.79 57.01
C LYS A 8 29.06 -3.76 55.85
N ASN A 9 28.65 -5.00 56.20
CA ASN A 9 28.31 -6.02 55.22
C ASN A 9 26.91 -5.77 54.60
N MET A 10 25.94 -5.28 55.39
CA MET A 10 24.63 -4.84 54.91
C MET A 10 24.73 -3.63 53.96
N LYS A 11 25.56 -2.64 54.31
CA LYS A 11 25.78 -1.46 53.43
C LYS A 11 26.41 -1.84 52.07
N LYS A 12 27.36 -2.80 52.07
CA LYS A 12 27.92 -3.34 50.83
C LYS A 12 26.87 -4.08 49.95
N LYS A 13 26.04 -4.94 50.55
CA LYS A 13 24.95 -5.63 49.82
C LYS A 13 23.95 -4.64 49.24
N PHE A 14 23.63 -3.60 50.00
CA PHE A 14 22.69 -2.55 49.53
C PHE A 14 23.25 -1.75 48.35
N ILE A 15 24.52 -1.39 48.40
CA ILE A 15 25.20 -0.70 47.30
C ILE A 15 25.25 -1.58 46.04
N ILE A 16 25.55 -2.87 46.18
CA ILE A 16 25.57 -3.83 45.07
C ILE A 16 24.15 -3.95 44.46
N LEU A 17 23.09 -4.01 45.26
CA LEU A 17 21.73 -4.06 44.80
C LEU A 17 21.34 -2.82 44.01
N ILE A 18 21.70 -1.62 44.48
CA ILE A 18 21.50 -0.34 43.78
C ILE A 18 22.24 -0.33 42.43
N CYS A 19 23.49 -0.80 42.39
CA CYS A 19 24.24 -0.88 41.14
C CYS A 19 23.59 -1.84 40.11
N ILE A 20 23.06 -2.97 40.58
CA ILE A 20 22.34 -3.93 39.72
C ILE A 20 21.05 -3.31 39.17
N ILE A 21 20.27 -2.66 40.02
CA ILE A 21 19.04 -1.98 39.58
C ILE A 21 19.35 -0.88 38.58
N PHE A 22 20.39 -0.06 38.84
CA PHE A 22 20.82 0.98 37.92
C PHE A 22 21.26 0.40 36.57
N PHE A 23 22.01 -0.70 36.59
CA PHE A 23 22.46 -1.36 35.38
C PHE A 23 21.28 -1.92 34.55
N ILE A 24 20.27 -2.52 35.23
CA ILE A 24 19.03 -2.97 34.57
C ILE A 24 18.26 -1.81 33.96
N LEU A 25 18.14 -0.68 34.64
CA LEU A 25 17.47 0.51 34.12
C LEU A 25 18.19 1.08 32.89
N VAL A 26 19.51 1.07 32.88
CA VAL A 26 20.30 1.51 31.70
C VAL A 26 20.08 0.56 30.52
N LEU A 27 20.06 -0.74 30.75
CA LEU A 27 19.76 -1.72 29.68
C LEU A 27 18.35 -1.57 29.13
N LEU A 28 17.36 -1.35 30.00
CA LEU A 28 15.98 -1.08 29.58
C LEU A 28 15.86 0.20 28.77
N ALA A 29 16.53 1.27 29.19
CA ALA A 29 16.55 2.52 28.45
C ALA A 29 17.21 2.36 27.07
N ALA A 30 18.33 1.62 26.99
CA ALA A 30 18.98 1.31 25.72
C ALA A 30 18.10 0.46 24.81
N PHE A 31 17.41 -0.54 25.37
CA PHE A 31 16.46 -1.37 24.62
C PHE A 31 15.30 -0.56 24.05
N LEU A 32 14.68 0.30 24.88
CA LEU A 32 13.60 1.20 24.46
C LEU A 32 14.09 2.19 23.38
N PHE A 33 15.30 2.71 23.52
CA PHE A 33 15.90 3.60 22.54
C PHE A 33 16.11 2.91 21.18
N ILE A 34 16.61 1.68 21.18
CA ILE A 34 16.79 0.87 19.97
C ILE A 34 15.41 0.56 19.33
N TYR A 35 14.43 0.16 20.16
CA TYR A 35 13.08 -0.13 19.72
C TYR A 35 12.44 1.10 19.03
N PHE A 36 12.52 2.26 19.68
CA PHE A 36 11.98 3.51 19.14
C PHE A 36 12.71 3.94 17.86
N LYS A 37 14.03 3.76 17.81
CA LYS A 37 14.83 4.07 16.63
C LYS A 37 14.50 3.17 15.44
N THR A 38 14.25 1.88 15.67
CA THR A 38 13.83 0.94 14.60
C THR A 38 12.44 1.26 14.08
N ASP A 39 11.51 1.66 14.94
CA ASP A 39 10.18 2.11 14.53
C ASP A 39 10.22 3.39 13.69
N ILE A 40 11.02 4.37 14.08
CA ILE A 40 11.21 5.62 13.32
C ILE A 40 11.86 5.33 11.97
N ILE A 41 12.85 4.42 11.90
CA ILE A 41 13.51 4.05 10.64
C ILE A 41 12.50 3.34 9.72
N LYS A 42 11.66 2.45 10.25
CA LYS A 42 10.63 1.76 9.50
C LYS A 42 9.55 2.74 8.99
N GLN A 43 9.15 3.70 9.81
CA GLN A 43 8.20 4.74 9.43
C GLN A 43 8.78 5.71 8.40
N ASN A 44 10.06 6.08 8.51
CA ASN A 44 10.75 6.92 7.55
C ASN A 44 11.01 6.20 6.22
N SER A 45 11.35 4.91 6.22
CA SER A 45 11.47 4.13 4.99
C SER A 45 10.12 3.98 4.28
N ASN A 46 9.05 3.75 5.02
CA ASN A 46 7.69 3.71 4.48
C ASN A 46 7.28 5.08 3.90
N MET A 47 7.62 6.17 4.58
CA MET A 47 7.34 7.54 4.12
C MET A 47 8.22 7.93 2.92
N SER A 48 9.46 7.44 2.82
CA SER A 48 10.33 7.69 1.66
C SER A 48 9.88 6.90 0.43
N ILE A 49 9.37 5.67 0.61
CA ILE A 49 8.76 4.87 -0.46
C ILE A 49 7.46 5.52 -0.94
N ALA A 50 6.62 6.01 -0.02
CA ALA A 50 5.41 6.76 -0.36
C ALA A 50 5.73 8.11 -1.04
N LYS A 51 6.82 8.78 -0.65
CA LYS A 51 7.27 10.04 -1.26
C LYS A 51 7.94 9.84 -2.62
N SER A 52 8.55 8.66 -2.87
CA SER A 52 9.11 8.29 -4.17
C SER A 52 8.02 7.97 -5.22
N ARG A 53 6.77 7.68 -4.79
CA ARG A 53 5.60 7.52 -5.67
C ARG A 53 4.88 8.84 -5.97
N LYS A 54 5.59 9.95 -6.03
CA LYS A 54 4.99 11.27 -6.32
C LYS A 54 4.66 11.50 -7.81
N SER A 55 4.92 10.55 -8.67
CA SER A 55 4.62 10.65 -10.08
C SER A 55 3.74 9.49 -10.54
N TYR A 56 2.60 9.82 -11.15
CA TYR A 56 1.84 8.84 -11.91
C TYR A 56 2.77 8.21 -12.97
N VAL A 57 2.49 6.97 -13.32
CA VAL A 57 3.17 6.27 -14.42
C VAL A 57 2.13 5.92 -15.47
N ILE A 58 2.35 6.37 -16.71
CA ILE A 58 1.54 5.98 -17.85
C ILE A 58 2.43 5.20 -18.80
N THR A 59 2.11 3.94 -19.02
CA THR A 59 2.82 3.04 -19.93
C THR A 59 1.93 2.57 -21.08
N GLU A 60 2.54 2.24 -22.20
CA GLU A 60 1.91 1.59 -23.35
C GLU A 60 2.28 0.09 -23.41
N ASP A 61 3.04 -0.41 -22.43
CA ASP A 61 3.35 -1.83 -22.33
C ASP A 61 2.08 -2.60 -21.93
N LYS A 62 1.48 -3.26 -22.92
CA LYS A 62 0.26 -4.05 -22.77
C LYS A 62 0.50 -5.43 -22.15
N ASN A 63 1.74 -5.78 -21.85
CA ASN A 63 2.01 -7.02 -21.13
C ASN A 63 1.68 -6.87 -19.65
N LEU A 64 0.43 -7.17 -19.32
CA LEU A 64 -0.09 -7.09 -17.97
C LEU A 64 0.75 -7.92 -16.98
N TYR A 65 1.22 -9.09 -17.40
CA TYR A 65 2.01 -9.99 -16.55
C TYR A 65 3.33 -9.38 -16.08
N ASN A 66 3.95 -8.47 -16.87
CA ASN A 66 5.15 -7.75 -16.44
C ASN A 66 4.88 -6.78 -15.28
N ASN A 67 3.61 -6.44 -15.06
CA ASN A 67 3.17 -5.47 -14.07
C ASN A 67 2.41 -6.11 -12.90
N LEU A 68 2.15 -7.42 -12.95
CA LEU A 68 1.55 -8.13 -11.82
C LEU A 68 2.56 -8.23 -10.67
N ASN A 69 2.05 -8.20 -9.45
CA ASN A 69 2.85 -8.49 -8.27
C ASN A 69 2.96 -10.00 -8.08
N ASP A 70 4.16 -10.54 -8.15
CA ASP A 70 4.45 -11.97 -7.97
C ASP A 70 4.20 -12.49 -6.55
N LYS A 71 3.94 -11.60 -5.60
CA LYS A 71 3.77 -11.92 -4.17
C LYS A 71 2.35 -11.75 -3.65
N ASP A 72 1.54 -10.93 -4.33
CA ASP A 72 0.23 -10.52 -3.85
C ASP A 72 -0.79 -10.44 -4.98
N ASN A 73 -2.08 -10.38 -4.60
CA ASN A 73 -3.15 -10.12 -5.55
C ASN A 73 -2.98 -8.74 -6.19
N THR A 74 -3.39 -8.62 -7.45
CA THR A 74 -3.40 -7.36 -8.20
C THR A 74 -4.82 -6.97 -8.57
N LEU A 75 -5.20 -5.74 -8.25
CA LEU A 75 -6.46 -5.13 -8.65
C LEU A 75 -6.27 -4.44 -10.00
N ILE A 76 -7.04 -4.87 -10.99
CA ILE A 76 -7.12 -4.26 -12.32
C ILE A 76 -8.43 -3.49 -12.41
N ILE A 77 -8.36 -2.23 -12.82
CA ILE A 77 -9.53 -1.36 -12.99
C ILE A 77 -9.55 -0.85 -14.43
N PHE A 78 -10.58 -1.20 -15.18
CA PHE A 78 -10.82 -0.64 -16.50
C PHE A 78 -11.58 0.66 -16.39
N TRP A 79 -11.04 1.70 -16.98
CA TRP A 79 -11.42 3.08 -16.75
C TRP A 79 -11.20 3.94 -18.01
N ALA A 80 -11.77 5.13 -18.07
CA ALA A 80 -11.44 6.16 -19.07
C ALA A 80 -11.83 7.56 -18.58
N THR A 81 -11.16 8.60 -19.09
CA THR A 81 -11.47 10.02 -18.77
C THR A 81 -12.86 10.43 -19.24
N TRP A 82 -13.32 9.92 -20.36
CA TRP A 82 -14.62 10.21 -20.96
C TRP A 82 -15.80 9.45 -20.36
N CYS A 83 -15.52 8.49 -19.45
CA CYS A 83 -16.54 7.65 -18.80
C CYS A 83 -17.06 8.35 -17.55
N HIS A 84 -18.31 8.79 -17.55
CA HIS A 84 -18.92 9.53 -16.43
C HIS A 84 -18.82 8.79 -15.09
N TYR A 85 -19.21 7.51 -15.04
CA TYR A 85 -19.14 6.71 -13.81
C TYR A 85 -17.71 6.41 -13.36
N CYS A 86 -16.75 6.36 -14.29
CA CYS A 86 -15.33 6.21 -13.98
C CYS A 86 -14.79 7.47 -13.29
N VAL A 87 -15.19 8.65 -13.78
CA VAL A 87 -14.82 9.93 -13.18
C VAL A 87 -15.43 10.07 -11.78
N GLU A 88 -16.69 9.66 -11.58
CA GLU A 88 -17.31 9.63 -10.25
C GLU A 88 -16.57 8.70 -9.27
N GLU A 89 -16.08 7.55 -9.74
CA GLU A 89 -15.32 6.59 -8.92
C GLU A 89 -13.91 7.08 -8.57
N SER A 90 -13.34 7.96 -9.37
CA SER A 90 -11.93 8.33 -9.30
C SER A 90 -11.47 8.84 -7.95
N ASN A 91 -12.30 9.58 -7.22
CA ASN A 91 -11.97 10.05 -5.87
C ASN A 91 -11.87 8.90 -4.87
N ASP A 92 -12.83 7.97 -4.90
CA ASP A 92 -12.85 6.78 -4.04
C ASP A 92 -11.65 5.88 -4.32
N LEU A 93 -11.36 5.64 -5.60
CA LEU A 93 -10.18 4.89 -6.03
C LEU A 93 -8.88 5.55 -5.55
N ASN A 94 -8.75 6.86 -5.74
CA ASN A 94 -7.55 7.58 -5.32
C ASN A 94 -7.36 7.57 -3.81
N GLU A 95 -8.43 7.69 -3.03
CA GLU A 95 -8.39 7.55 -1.58
C GLU A 95 -7.96 6.14 -1.18
N TYR A 96 -8.52 5.13 -1.82
CA TYR A 96 -8.12 3.74 -1.58
C TYR A 96 -6.65 3.49 -1.90
N ILE A 97 -6.13 3.98 -3.04
CA ILE A 97 -4.72 3.87 -3.42
C ILE A 97 -3.82 4.56 -2.39
N LYS A 98 -4.16 5.78 -1.96
CA LYS A 98 -3.39 6.54 -0.95
C LYS A 98 -3.29 5.81 0.38
N ASN A 99 -4.41 5.21 0.81
CA ASN A 99 -4.48 4.49 2.09
C ASN A 99 -3.85 3.09 2.03
N ASN A 100 -3.58 2.58 0.82
CA ASN A 100 -3.04 1.23 0.59
C ASN A 100 -1.80 1.24 -0.34
N PRO A 101 -0.72 1.96 0.01
CA PRO A 101 0.41 2.21 -0.89
C PRO A 101 1.22 0.97 -1.26
N TYR A 102 0.98 -0.14 -0.58
CA TYR A 102 1.68 -1.42 -0.83
C TYR A 102 0.86 -2.41 -1.67
N LYS A 103 -0.40 -2.10 -1.94
CA LYS A 103 -1.25 -2.95 -2.76
C LYS A 103 -0.93 -2.74 -4.24
N SER A 104 -0.96 -3.82 -5.01
CA SER A 104 -0.80 -3.75 -6.47
C SER A 104 -2.13 -3.35 -7.09
N ILE A 105 -2.18 -2.14 -7.64
CA ILE A 105 -3.37 -1.57 -8.29
C ILE A 105 -2.94 -1.01 -9.64
N ILE A 106 -3.57 -1.48 -10.69
CA ILE A 106 -3.31 -1.09 -12.08
C ILE A 106 -4.60 -0.54 -12.67
N VAL A 107 -4.57 0.69 -13.14
CA VAL A 107 -5.66 1.28 -13.92
C VAL A 107 -5.37 1.02 -15.40
N VAL A 108 -6.30 0.39 -16.10
CA VAL A 108 -6.22 0.18 -17.55
C VAL A 108 -7.14 1.18 -18.21
N SER A 109 -6.55 2.15 -18.89
CA SER A 109 -7.30 3.22 -19.57
C SER A 109 -7.65 2.83 -20.99
N HIS A 110 -8.93 3.02 -21.35
CA HIS A 110 -9.43 2.91 -22.71
C HIS A 110 -9.37 4.23 -23.49
N ASP A 111 -8.67 5.23 -22.98
CA ASP A 111 -8.44 6.48 -23.71
C ASP A 111 -7.49 6.26 -24.88
N ASP A 112 -7.76 6.94 -25.98
CA ASP A 112 -6.89 6.92 -27.18
C ASP A 112 -5.69 7.86 -27.05
N ASN A 113 -5.80 8.86 -26.15
CA ASN A 113 -4.83 9.93 -26.02
C ASN A 113 -4.18 9.93 -24.63
N LYS A 114 -2.88 9.69 -24.61
CA LYS A 114 -2.06 9.70 -23.39
C LYS A 114 -2.07 11.06 -22.68
N ASP A 115 -2.09 12.15 -23.41
CA ASP A 115 -2.06 13.50 -22.83
C ASP A 115 -3.38 13.84 -22.11
N GLU A 116 -4.51 13.30 -22.56
CA GLU A 116 -5.80 13.45 -21.86
C GLU A 116 -5.76 12.76 -20.49
N VAL A 117 -5.26 11.53 -20.44
CA VAL A 117 -5.06 10.80 -19.17
C VAL A 117 -4.09 11.54 -18.26
N LYS A 118 -2.96 12.00 -18.82
CA LYS A 118 -1.97 12.77 -18.09
C LYS A 118 -2.56 14.03 -17.47
N ASN A 119 -3.23 14.85 -18.28
CA ASN A 119 -3.85 16.08 -17.80
C ASN A 119 -4.88 15.80 -16.70
N TYR A 120 -5.71 14.79 -16.89
CA TYR A 120 -6.68 14.37 -15.87
C TYR A 120 -6.03 14.00 -14.53
N LEU A 121 -4.94 13.22 -14.56
CA LEU A 121 -4.21 12.83 -13.34
C LEU A 121 -3.55 14.05 -12.66
N GLU A 122 -2.95 14.95 -13.43
CA GLU A 122 -2.30 16.17 -12.93
C GLU A 122 -3.30 17.15 -12.32
N GLU A 123 -4.41 17.42 -12.98
CA GLU A 123 -5.45 18.34 -12.53
C GLU A 123 -6.10 17.88 -11.22
N ASN A 124 -6.25 16.56 -11.05
CA ASN A 124 -6.85 15.99 -9.84
C ASN A 124 -5.83 15.56 -8.77
N GLY A 125 -4.52 15.68 -9.05
CA GLY A 125 -3.46 15.27 -8.13
C GLY A 125 -3.42 13.77 -7.86
N TYR A 126 -3.76 12.93 -8.86
CA TYR A 126 -3.78 11.50 -8.77
C TYR A 126 -2.43 10.88 -9.13
N ASN A 127 -1.96 9.93 -8.32
CA ASN A 127 -0.68 9.24 -8.50
C ASN A 127 -0.91 7.76 -8.81
N TRP A 128 -1.54 7.49 -9.95
CA TRP A 128 -1.90 6.14 -10.36
C TRP A 128 -0.83 5.51 -11.25
N PHE A 129 -0.80 4.19 -11.28
CA PHE A 129 -0.13 3.43 -12.33
C PHE A 129 -1.17 3.10 -13.41
N VAL A 130 -0.97 3.63 -14.61
CA VAL A 130 -1.93 3.52 -15.73
C VAL A 130 -1.29 2.81 -16.91
N ILE A 131 -1.99 1.83 -17.47
CA ILE A 131 -1.66 1.23 -18.77
C ILE A 131 -2.68 1.74 -19.80
N LEU A 132 -2.20 2.29 -20.91
CA LEU A 132 -3.05 2.67 -22.03
C LEU A 132 -3.41 1.42 -22.87
N ASP A 133 -4.69 1.19 -23.04
CA ASP A 133 -5.23 0.07 -23.83
C ASP A 133 -6.44 0.51 -24.70
N PRO A 134 -6.23 1.47 -25.65
CA PRO A 134 -7.31 1.98 -26.49
C PRO A 134 -7.96 0.88 -27.34
N GLU A 135 -7.19 -0.11 -27.79
CA GLU A 135 -7.67 -1.24 -28.56
C GLU A 135 -8.34 -2.32 -27.71
N LYS A 136 -8.37 -2.15 -26.38
CA LYS A 136 -8.96 -3.07 -25.41
C LYS A 136 -8.35 -4.47 -25.42
N THR A 137 -7.07 -4.60 -25.80
CA THR A 137 -6.36 -5.88 -25.88
C THR A 137 -6.25 -6.55 -24.51
N ILE A 138 -5.94 -5.77 -23.47
CA ILE A 138 -5.88 -6.29 -22.08
C ILE A 138 -7.28 -6.72 -21.64
N ARG A 139 -8.29 -5.92 -21.97
CA ARG A 139 -9.69 -6.23 -21.65
C ARG A 139 -10.12 -7.55 -22.25
N GLU A 140 -9.89 -7.75 -23.53
CA GLU A 140 -10.24 -8.99 -24.24
C GLU A 140 -9.52 -10.22 -23.69
N ASN A 141 -8.31 -10.06 -23.16
CA ASN A 141 -7.58 -11.16 -22.52
C ASN A 141 -8.12 -11.52 -21.13
N ILE A 142 -8.68 -10.55 -20.40
CA ILE A 142 -9.20 -10.76 -19.03
C ILE A 142 -10.66 -11.20 -19.05
N ASP A 143 -11.52 -10.51 -19.80
CA ASP A 143 -12.97 -10.77 -19.86
C ASP A 143 -13.48 -10.56 -21.30
N PRO A 144 -13.29 -11.55 -22.20
CA PRO A 144 -13.65 -11.45 -23.60
C PRO A 144 -15.12 -11.07 -23.81
N GLY A 145 -15.37 -10.12 -24.71
CA GLY A 145 -16.71 -9.63 -25.03
C GLY A 145 -17.32 -8.69 -23.99
N SER A 146 -16.65 -8.37 -22.90
CA SER A 146 -17.11 -7.39 -21.92
C SER A 146 -16.64 -5.97 -22.28
N ASN A 147 -17.59 -5.00 -22.30
CA ASN A 147 -17.31 -3.62 -22.71
C ASN A 147 -17.61 -2.56 -21.63
N GLY A 148 -18.24 -2.94 -20.52
CA GLY A 148 -18.64 -1.98 -19.48
C GLY A 148 -17.47 -1.46 -18.67
N ILE A 149 -17.41 -0.14 -18.46
CA ILE A 149 -16.54 0.55 -17.54
C ILE A 149 -17.34 1.50 -16.64
N PRO A 150 -16.92 1.74 -15.36
CA PRO A 150 -15.79 1.08 -14.72
C PRO A 150 -16.05 -0.38 -14.43
N SER A 151 -14.99 -1.17 -14.36
CA SER A 151 -15.07 -2.54 -13.90
C SER A 151 -13.75 -2.98 -13.29
N SER A 152 -13.84 -3.74 -12.21
CA SER A 152 -12.73 -4.13 -11.37
C SER A 152 -12.55 -5.64 -11.37
N TYR A 153 -11.31 -6.10 -11.51
CA TYR A 153 -10.93 -7.52 -11.51
C TYR A 153 -9.79 -7.72 -10.51
N LEU A 154 -9.96 -8.65 -9.60
CA LEU A 154 -8.91 -9.06 -8.70
C LEU A 154 -8.25 -10.33 -9.23
N LEU A 155 -6.97 -10.25 -9.53
CA LEU A 155 -6.17 -11.36 -9.99
C LEU A 155 -5.26 -11.86 -8.88
N ASP A 156 -5.09 -13.17 -8.78
CA ASP A 156 -4.05 -13.75 -7.94
C ASP A 156 -2.64 -13.59 -8.57
N LYS A 157 -1.61 -14.05 -7.87
CA LYS A 157 -0.22 -14.00 -8.33
C LYS A 157 0.05 -14.75 -9.65
N ASP A 158 -0.82 -15.68 -10.00
CA ASP A 158 -0.72 -16.48 -11.22
C ASP A 158 -1.55 -15.87 -12.38
N GLY A 159 -2.17 -14.71 -12.14
CA GLY A 159 -2.99 -13.97 -13.12
C GLY A 159 -4.41 -14.51 -13.26
N LYS A 160 -4.85 -15.40 -12.38
CA LYS A 160 -6.21 -15.93 -12.39
C LYS A 160 -7.17 -14.95 -11.72
N ILE A 161 -8.33 -14.71 -12.35
CA ILE A 161 -9.40 -13.91 -11.76
C ILE A 161 -9.98 -14.65 -10.55
N ILE A 162 -9.90 -14.01 -9.37
CA ILE A 162 -10.47 -14.51 -8.12
C ILE A 162 -11.70 -13.71 -7.65
N ASN A 163 -11.87 -12.49 -8.16
CA ASN A 163 -13.07 -11.69 -7.95
C ASN A 163 -13.26 -10.69 -9.11
N PHE A 164 -14.52 -10.29 -9.39
CA PHE A 164 -14.82 -9.23 -10.36
C PHE A 164 -16.06 -8.44 -9.97
N HIS A 165 -16.10 -7.16 -10.35
CA HIS A 165 -17.25 -6.27 -10.16
C HIS A 165 -17.44 -5.38 -11.39
N LYS A 166 -18.72 -5.18 -11.79
CA LYS A 166 -19.09 -4.27 -12.88
C LYS A 166 -19.86 -3.08 -12.31
N GLY A 167 -19.35 -1.89 -12.56
CA GLY A 167 -19.83 -0.64 -12.00
C GLY A 167 -18.82 -0.02 -11.04
N LYS A 168 -19.17 1.17 -10.51
CA LYS A 168 -18.29 1.89 -9.60
C LYS A 168 -18.28 1.30 -8.19
N LEU A 169 -17.14 1.42 -7.53
CA LEU A 169 -16.90 1.04 -6.15
C LEU A 169 -16.62 2.28 -5.29
N THR A 170 -17.08 2.26 -4.05
CA THR A 170 -16.66 3.23 -3.03
C THR A 170 -15.32 2.83 -2.43
N THR A 171 -14.67 3.75 -1.71
CA THR A 171 -13.41 3.47 -0.99
C THR A 171 -13.50 2.23 -0.09
N GLU A 172 -14.61 2.07 0.65
CA GLU A 172 -14.85 0.91 1.52
C GLU A 172 -15.05 -0.39 0.72
N GLN A 173 -15.78 -0.29 -0.39
CA GLN A 173 -16.03 -1.43 -1.27
C GLN A 173 -14.75 -1.92 -1.95
N PHE A 174 -13.83 -1.04 -2.34
CA PHE A 174 -12.49 -1.45 -2.81
C PHE A 174 -11.76 -2.30 -1.77
N GLY A 175 -11.86 -1.94 -0.48
CA GLY A 175 -11.26 -2.71 0.62
C GLY A 175 -11.87 -4.10 0.74
N SER A 176 -13.19 -4.21 0.72
CA SER A 176 -13.91 -5.48 0.79
C SER A 176 -13.63 -6.35 -0.43
N PHE A 177 -13.66 -5.74 -1.62
CA PHE A 177 -13.40 -6.40 -2.89
C PHE A 177 -11.99 -6.98 -2.97
N PHE A 178 -10.96 -6.23 -2.54
CA PHE A 178 -9.58 -6.69 -2.52
C PHE A 178 -9.36 -7.87 -1.57
N ASN A 179 -10.18 -7.99 -0.54
CA ASN A 179 -10.18 -9.13 0.39
C ASN A 179 -11.01 -10.33 -0.12
N GLY A 180 -11.48 -10.29 -1.36
CA GLY A 180 -12.23 -11.38 -1.99
C GLY A 180 -13.72 -11.43 -1.61
N VAL A 181 -14.26 -10.36 -1.01
CA VAL A 181 -15.68 -10.26 -0.71
C VAL A 181 -16.43 -9.85 -1.97
N ASN A 182 -17.45 -10.63 -2.35
CA ASN A 182 -18.36 -10.27 -3.43
C ASN A 182 -19.24 -9.08 -3.00
N ILE A 183 -19.36 -8.09 -3.88
CA ILE A 183 -20.07 -6.83 -3.64
C ILE A 183 -21.24 -6.73 -4.64
#